data_024da59070daadc368e64d7071f1c9e6
#
_entry.id   024da59070daadc368e64d7071f1c9e6
#
_cell.length_a   1.000
_cell.length_b   1.000
_cell.length_c   1.000
_cell.angle_alpha   90.00
_cell.angle_beta   90.00
_cell.angle_gamma   90.00
#
_symmetry.space_group_name_H-M   'P 1'
#
loop_
_entity.id
_entity.type
_entity.pdbx_description
1 polymer ?
#
loop_
_entity_poly.entity_id
_entity_poly.type
_entity_poly.pdbx_seq_one_letter_code
_entity_poly.pdbx_strand_id
1 'polypeptide(L)'
;MVNSFRPSVSPLWLLIVVSWSSAQVLAPANDILSPSTPTNQNPLQYAGGNSPYFAGPNVFGIDSSVPDKCSVQQAAYVVRHGSRFPDSGSYESWVGIKEKIQAAVNSTGFEARGSLAFIPEWTPVLTNPSLQMSQESMTGWKEATDLGYQLRARYPHFYEDGTPFYAWANAYQYPLNESRVVQTARAFVNGYLYEYADTYGTVVSVNSTGSVSAIGNSLGPSDMCPAFSSISSGGNNVTDFDATWTPKALERINSLVSGNLTFDESDILFFPYMCGYESQITGRLSPWCGVFTEDELRNYAYSQDLSYYYKVGPGSVGPAKVLFLPFLNSLMDLLSKGPGQVGTDADGGNFTVPNLIMAFLNDNQIAEMTAAMGIFDDEPSLPIDRLPAHHLYDVANWITMRGTVAFEVLSCEVESRRRMNDKTYVRILFNDAVYPIAHCQNGPGRSCLLADYMSLLGKRTKAAGSFDEYCNVTVADAPNPVAGASFFTDLSLDFLTFVKP
;
A
#
# COMPACT_ATOMS: atom_id res chain seq x y z
N MET A 1 -67.44 41.78 -35.94
CA MET A 1 -66.13 41.15 -36.21
C MET A 1 -65.23 41.42 -35.00
N VAL A 2 -65.15 40.46 -34.13
CA VAL A 2 -64.32 40.55 -32.93
C VAL A 2 -63.33 39.39 -33.01
N ASN A 3 -62.07 39.72 -33.23
CA ASN A 3 -60.96 38.74 -33.27
C ASN A 3 -60.47 38.48 -31.82
N SER A 4 -60.60 37.25 -31.36
CA SER A 4 -60.08 36.77 -30.09
C SER A 4 -58.61 36.25 -30.29
N PHE A 5 -57.67 36.96 -29.75
CA PHE A 5 -56.31 36.45 -29.57
C PHE A 5 -56.28 35.53 -28.38
N ARG A 6 -55.86 34.26 -28.57
CA ARG A 6 -55.43 33.34 -27.51
C ARG A 6 -53.92 33.42 -27.40
N PRO A 7 -53.34 33.59 -26.19
CA PRO A 7 -51.91 33.46 -26.00
C PRO A 7 -51.53 31.97 -25.89
N SER A 8 -50.57 31.53 -26.72
CA SER A 8 -49.95 30.21 -26.63
C SER A 8 -48.92 30.23 -25.50
N VAL A 9 -49.15 29.43 -24.46
CA VAL A 9 -48.17 29.18 -23.39
C VAL A 9 -47.27 28.05 -23.87
N SER A 10 -46.01 28.38 -24.17
CA SER A 10 -44.96 27.38 -24.43
C SER A 10 -44.49 26.79 -23.11
N PRO A 11 -44.39 25.46 -22.99
CA PRO A 11 -43.82 24.86 -21.77
C PRO A 11 -42.30 25.09 -21.73
N LEU A 12 -41.86 25.81 -20.72
CA LEU A 12 -40.45 25.96 -20.37
C LEU A 12 -39.95 24.61 -19.84
N TRP A 13 -39.18 23.89 -20.65
CA TRP A 13 -38.46 22.71 -20.16
C TRP A 13 -37.29 23.17 -19.30
N LEU A 14 -37.42 23.00 -17.99
CA LEU A 14 -36.31 23.14 -17.06
C LEU A 14 -35.36 21.97 -17.30
N LEU A 15 -34.26 22.20 -18.01
CA LEU A 15 -33.13 21.29 -18.05
C LEU A 15 -32.44 21.37 -16.69
N ILE A 16 -32.73 20.40 -15.82
CA ILE A 16 -31.94 20.16 -14.63
C ILE A 16 -30.59 19.59 -15.13
N VAL A 17 -29.61 20.44 -15.26
CA VAL A 17 -28.23 20.02 -15.41
C VAL A 17 -27.77 19.46 -14.05
N VAL A 18 -27.91 18.14 -13.89
CA VAL A 18 -27.23 17.44 -12.81
C VAL A 18 -25.75 17.51 -13.17
N SER A 19 -25.04 18.45 -12.57
CA SER A 19 -23.57 18.43 -12.59
C SER A 19 -23.12 17.22 -11.79
N TRP A 20 -22.82 16.16 -12.49
CA TRP A 20 -21.99 15.09 -11.94
C TRP A 20 -20.61 15.69 -11.74
N SER A 21 -20.30 16.10 -10.52
CA SER A 21 -18.92 16.30 -10.12
C SER A 21 -18.30 14.89 -10.00
N SER A 22 -17.91 14.32 -11.13
CA SER A 22 -16.93 13.26 -11.11
C SER A 22 -15.67 13.89 -10.52
N ALA A 23 -15.31 13.53 -9.28
CA ALA A 23 -13.96 13.73 -8.82
C ALA A 23 -13.06 13.10 -9.91
N GLN A 24 -12.35 13.94 -10.66
CA GLN A 24 -11.39 13.44 -11.62
C GLN A 24 -10.27 12.79 -10.78
N VAL A 25 -10.39 11.49 -10.61
CA VAL A 25 -9.23 10.68 -10.23
C VAL A 25 -8.28 10.82 -11.43
N LEU A 26 -7.16 11.51 -11.23
CA LEU A 26 -6.11 11.58 -12.24
C LEU A 26 -5.76 10.14 -12.60
N ALA A 27 -5.78 9.84 -13.91
CA ALA A 27 -5.66 8.49 -14.42
C ALA A 27 -4.50 7.74 -13.75
N PRO A 28 -4.75 6.60 -13.12
CA PRO A 28 -3.69 5.80 -12.52
C PRO A 28 -2.74 5.29 -13.61
N ALA A 29 -1.51 5.00 -13.22
CA ALA A 29 -0.47 4.45 -14.11
C ALA A 29 -0.92 3.21 -14.91
N ASN A 30 -1.94 2.51 -14.44
CA ASN A 30 -2.53 1.33 -15.05
C ASN A 30 -3.09 1.55 -16.46
N ASP A 31 -3.59 2.74 -16.78
CA ASP A 31 -4.11 3.03 -18.12
C ASP A 31 -3.00 3.00 -19.18
N ILE A 32 -1.74 3.16 -18.74
CA ILE A 32 -0.57 3.10 -19.61
C ILE A 32 -0.13 1.66 -19.86
N LEU A 33 -0.29 0.79 -18.86
CA LEU A 33 0.20 -0.59 -18.90
C LEU A 33 -0.69 -1.56 -19.65
N SER A 34 -1.96 -1.21 -19.86
CA SER A 34 -2.96 -2.14 -20.40
C SER A 34 -3.89 -1.52 -21.46
N PRO A 35 -3.38 -0.86 -22.50
CA PRO A 35 -4.22 -0.17 -23.47
C PRO A 35 -5.11 -1.11 -24.30
N SER A 36 -4.88 -2.42 -24.27
CA SER A 36 -5.58 -3.41 -25.10
C SER A 36 -6.23 -4.54 -24.32
N THR A 37 -6.17 -4.52 -22.98
CA THR A 37 -6.82 -5.55 -22.17
C THR A 37 -8.29 -5.18 -21.95
N PRO A 38 -9.25 -6.08 -22.20
CA PRO A 38 -10.64 -5.84 -21.84
C PRO A 38 -10.73 -5.48 -20.35
N THR A 39 -11.44 -4.42 -20.02
CA THR A 39 -11.54 -3.82 -18.69
C THR A 39 -12.00 -4.77 -17.57
N ASN A 40 -12.48 -5.96 -17.89
CA ASN A 40 -13.00 -6.93 -16.94
C ASN A 40 -12.03 -8.08 -16.61
N GLN A 41 -10.80 -8.07 -17.13
CA GLN A 41 -9.86 -9.19 -16.98
C GLN A 41 -8.39 -8.69 -16.96
N ASN A 42 -8.09 -7.69 -16.14
CA ASN A 42 -6.70 -7.27 -15.99
C ASN A 42 -5.95 -8.27 -15.07
N PRO A 43 -5.05 -9.13 -15.61
CA PRO A 43 -4.35 -10.13 -14.82
C PRO A 43 -3.47 -9.52 -13.72
N LEU A 44 -3.07 -8.26 -13.85
CA LEU A 44 -2.29 -7.54 -12.84
C LEU A 44 -3.05 -7.37 -11.52
N GLN A 45 -4.39 -7.35 -11.55
CA GLN A 45 -5.20 -7.29 -10.33
C GLN A 45 -5.05 -8.51 -9.42
N TYR A 46 -4.54 -9.61 -9.95
CA TYR A 46 -4.32 -10.85 -9.22
C TYR A 46 -2.86 -11.06 -8.80
N ALA A 47 -1.96 -10.13 -9.12
CA ALA A 47 -0.55 -10.29 -8.81
C ALA A 47 -0.19 -9.94 -7.34
N GLY A 48 -1.17 -9.57 -6.52
CA GLY A 48 -0.97 -9.26 -5.10
C GLY A 48 0.05 -8.15 -4.90
N GLY A 49 1.00 -8.38 -4.01
CA GLY A 49 2.10 -7.45 -3.75
C GLY A 49 3.08 -7.24 -4.91
N ASN A 50 2.96 -8.00 -6.00
CA ASN A 50 3.78 -7.90 -7.21
C ASN A 50 3.13 -7.04 -8.30
N SER A 51 1.92 -6.53 -8.05
CA SER A 51 1.20 -5.66 -8.97
C SER A 51 1.72 -4.23 -8.93
N PRO A 52 1.80 -3.52 -10.07
CA PRO A 52 1.85 -2.06 -10.05
C PRO A 52 0.58 -1.49 -9.40
N TYR A 53 0.60 -0.21 -9.05
CA TYR A 53 -0.53 0.44 -8.38
C TYR A 53 -1.81 0.42 -9.22
N PHE A 54 -2.92 0.20 -8.55
CA PHE A 54 -4.27 0.53 -9.02
C PHE A 54 -5.15 0.98 -7.84
N ALA A 55 -6.19 1.77 -8.15
CA ALA A 55 -7.16 2.19 -7.14
C ALA A 55 -7.91 0.98 -6.58
N GLY A 56 -8.05 0.92 -5.27
CA GLY A 56 -8.76 -0.18 -4.59
C GLY A 56 -10.24 -0.24 -4.99
N PRO A 57 -10.83 -1.43 -5.11
CA PRO A 57 -12.25 -1.57 -5.34
C PRO A 57 -13.04 -1.09 -4.11
N ASN A 58 -14.22 -0.52 -4.36
CA ASN A 58 -15.12 -0.10 -3.29
C ASN A 58 -15.88 -1.31 -2.70
N VAL A 59 -15.16 -2.14 -1.91
CA VAL A 59 -15.70 -3.38 -1.35
C VAL A 59 -16.83 -3.17 -0.32
N PHE A 60 -16.88 -1.99 0.31
CA PHE A 60 -17.90 -1.65 1.30
C PHE A 60 -19.06 -0.81 0.76
N GLY A 61 -19.04 -0.42 -0.51
CA GLY A 61 -20.06 0.43 -1.11
C GLY A 61 -20.11 1.85 -0.52
N ILE A 62 -19.01 2.32 0.11
CA ILE A 62 -18.92 3.64 0.73
C ILE A 62 -18.32 4.62 -0.27
N ASP A 63 -18.96 5.78 -0.45
CA ASP A 63 -18.41 6.84 -1.29
C ASP A 63 -17.09 7.36 -0.70
N SER A 64 -16.05 7.44 -1.52
CA SER A 64 -14.74 7.96 -1.13
C SER A 64 -14.69 9.49 -1.06
N SER A 65 -15.69 10.20 -1.57
CA SER A 65 -15.81 11.65 -1.41
C SER A 65 -15.91 12.03 0.08
N VAL A 66 -15.55 13.27 0.40
CA VAL A 66 -15.72 13.79 1.77
C VAL A 66 -17.22 13.84 2.07
N PRO A 67 -17.69 13.26 3.19
CA PRO A 67 -19.09 13.28 3.54
C PRO A 67 -19.65 14.70 3.66
N ASP A 68 -20.94 14.86 3.36
CA ASP A 68 -21.63 16.14 3.48
C ASP A 68 -21.42 16.79 4.87
N LYS A 69 -21.21 18.10 4.89
CA LYS A 69 -20.94 18.89 6.11
C LYS A 69 -19.68 18.48 6.86
N CYS A 70 -18.77 17.77 6.20
CA CYS A 70 -17.44 17.47 6.71
C CYS A 70 -16.37 18.17 5.88
N SER A 71 -15.23 18.43 6.50
CA SER A 71 -14.01 18.88 5.83
C SER A 71 -12.82 18.11 6.39
N VAL A 72 -11.86 17.78 5.53
CA VAL A 72 -10.61 17.14 5.96
C VAL A 72 -9.71 18.21 6.56
N GLN A 73 -9.26 18.01 7.79
CA GLN A 73 -8.41 18.96 8.52
C GLN A 73 -6.93 18.58 8.46
N GLN A 74 -6.66 17.30 8.51
CA GLN A 74 -5.32 16.69 8.39
C GLN A 74 -5.45 15.32 7.74
N ALA A 75 -4.37 14.84 7.14
CA ALA A 75 -4.28 13.48 6.65
C ALA A 75 -2.89 12.89 6.89
N ALA A 76 -2.84 11.59 7.16
CA ALA A 76 -1.61 10.84 7.20
C ALA A 76 -1.69 9.71 6.18
N TYR A 77 -0.68 9.59 5.33
CA TYR A 77 -0.55 8.54 4.32
C TYR A 77 0.64 7.65 4.65
N VAL A 78 0.36 6.37 4.83
CA VAL A 78 1.37 5.32 4.92
C VAL A 78 1.42 4.62 3.57
N VAL A 79 2.57 4.70 2.91
CA VAL A 79 2.72 4.36 1.49
C VAL A 79 3.79 3.30 1.32
N ARG A 80 3.48 2.21 0.61
CA ARG A 80 4.47 1.26 0.16
C ARG A 80 5.38 1.91 -0.89
N HIS A 81 6.64 1.47 -0.97
CA HIS A 81 7.49 1.87 -2.10
C HIS A 81 6.80 1.64 -3.45
N GLY A 82 7.16 2.42 -4.47
CA GLY A 82 6.66 2.30 -5.84
C GLY A 82 7.08 1.01 -6.52
N SER A 83 6.63 0.84 -7.76
CA SER A 83 7.08 -0.26 -8.61
C SER A 83 8.60 -0.28 -8.72
N ARG A 84 9.20 -1.47 -8.63
CA ARG A 84 10.65 -1.66 -8.51
C ARG A 84 11.17 -2.80 -9.37
N PHE A 85 12.46 -2.81 -9.57
CA PHE A 85 13.15 -3.98 -10.09
C PHE A 85 13.18 -5.11 -9.06
N PRO A 86 13.30 -6.39 -9.51
CA PRO A 86 13.41 -7.53 -8.61
C PRO A 86 14.63 -7.41 -7.69
N ASP A 87 14.57 -8.05 -6.55
CA ASP A 87 15.76 -8.31 -5.74
C ASP A 87 16.64 -9.40 -6.38
N SER A 88 17.84 -9.61 -5.82
CA SER A 88 18.81 -10.57 -6.38
C SER A 88 18.26 -11.99 -6.44
N GLY A 89 17.60 -12.47 -5.38
CA GLY A 89 17.05 -13.83 -5.35
C GLY A 89 15.96 -14.05 -6.39
N SER A 90 15.05 -13.07 -6.55
CA SER A 90 14.02 -13.12 -7.59
C SER A 90 14.61 -13.02 -8.99
N TYR A 91 15.68 -12.24 -9.18
CA TYR A 91 16.36 -12.18 -10.47
C TYR A 91 17.09 -13.49 -10.80
N GLU A 92 17.71 -14.13 -9.84
CA GLU A 92 18.30 -15.47 -9.99
C GLU A 92 17.24 -16.50 -10.42
N SER A 93 16.04 -16.45 -9.86
CA SER A 93 14.90 -17.30 -10.30
C SER A 93 14.52 -17.03 -11.76
N TRP A 94 14.51 -15.76 -12.19
CA TRP A 94 14.30 -15.41 -13.60
C TRP A 94 15.35 -16.00 -14.52
N VAL A 95 16.62 -15.86 -14.15
CA VAL A 95 17.75 -16.43 -14.91
C VAL A 95 17.64 -17.94 -14.97
N GLY A 96 17.32 -18.61 -13.85
CA GLY A 96 17.13 -20.05 -13.80
C GLY A 96 16.03 -20.57 -14.76
N ILE A 97 14.89 -19.86 -14.82
CA ILE A 97 13.82 -20.16 -15.78
C ILE A 97 14.32 -19.96 -17.21
N LYS A 98 15.06 -18.88 -17.50
CA LYS A 98 15.64 -18.65 -18.83
C LYS A 98 16.61 -19.77 -19.23
N GLU A 99 17.50 -20.18 -18.34
CA GLU A 99 18.45 -21.27 -18.59
C GLU A 99 17.73 -22.59 -18.85
N LYS A 100 16.69 -22.92 -18.08
CA LYS A 100 15.84 -24.11 -18.25
C LYS A 100 15.18 -24.12 -19.65
N ILE A 101 14.62 -22.98 -20.07
CA ILE A 101 14.03 -22.81 -21.41
C ILE A 101 15.09 -22.92 -22.50
N GLN A 102 16.23 -22.25 -22.35
CA GLN A 102 17.30 -22.24 -23.37
C GLN A 102 17.90 -23.63 -23.59
N ALA A 103 18.05 -24.41 -22.54
CA ALA A 103 18.49 -25.80 -22.64
C ALA A 103 17.51 -26.66 -23.47
N ALA A 104 16.21 -26.42 -23.29
CA ALA A 104 15.16 -27.09 -24.04
C ALA A 104 15.12 -26.64 -25.51
N VAL A 105 15.19 -25.35 -25.79
CA VAL A 105 15.21 -24.78 -27.16
C VAL A 105 16.36 -25.37 -27.98
N ASN A 106 17.53 -25.61 -27.37
CA ASN A 106 18.69 -26.18 -28.00
C ASN A 106 18.61 -27.71 -28.19
N SER A 107 17.55 -28.36 -27.70
CA SER A 107 17.33 -29.81 -27.82
C SER A 107 16.41 -30.17 -28.99
N THR A 108 16.48 -31.43 -29.41
CA THR A 108 15.57 -31.94 -30.45
C THR A 108 14.16 -32.17 -29.91
N GLY A 109 13.15 -31.81 -30.72
CA GLY A 109 11.75 -32.05 -30.39
C GLY A 109 11.12 -31.06 -29.42
N PHE A 110 11.79 -29.93 -29.14
CA PHE A 110 11.19 -28.85 -28.36
C PHE A 110 10.14 -28.09 -29.18
N GLU A 111 8.96 -27.95 -28.61
CA GLU A 111 7.91 -27.05 -29.11
C GLU A 111 7.24 -26.38 -27.93
N ALA A 112 6.86 -25.12 -28.09
CA ALA A 112 6.01 -24.37 -27.15
C ALA A 112 4.78 -23.82 -27.90
N ARG A 113 3.60 -23.99 -27.33
CA ARG A 113 2.34 -23.63 -27.98
C ARG A 113 1.38 -22.91 -27.05
N GLY A 114 0.31 -22.36 -27.63
CA GLY A 114 -0.71 -21.66 -26.87
C GLY A 114 -0.14 -20.44 -26.12
N SER A 115 -0.47 -20.30 -24.86
CA SER A 115 0.02 -19.19 -24.04
C SER A 115 1.52 -19.22 -23.72
N LEU A 116 2.23 -20.31 -24.04
CA LEU A 116 3.68 -20.43 -23.91
C LEU A 116 4.44 -20.29 -25.24
N ALA A 117 3.76 -19.98 -26.34
CA ALA A 117 4.42 -19.86 -27.67
C ALA A 117 5.53 -18.79 -27.71
N PHE A 118 5.57 -17.86 -26.77
CA PHE A 118 6.56 -16.79 -26.69
C PHE A 118 7.91 -17.21 -26.06
N ILE A 119 7.95 -18.30 -25.29
CA ILE A 119 9.12 -18.63 -24.44
C ILE A 119 10.43 -18.89 -25.19
N PRO A 120 10.46 -19.38 -26.45
CA PRO A 120 11.71 -19.54 -27.20
C PRO A 120 12.50 -18.25 -27.34
N GLU A 121 11.77 -17.14 -27.57
CA GLU A 121 12.33 -15.80 -27.77
C GLU A 121 12.39 -14.96 -26.49
N TRP A 122 11.81 -15.47 -25.39
CA TRP A 122 11.75 -14.71 -24.15
C TRP A 122 13.12 -14.57 -23.50
N THR A 123 13.40 -13.37 -22.96
CA THR A 123 14.59 -13.08 -22.17
C THR A 123 14.21 -12.19 -20.98
N PRO A 124 14.91 -12.31 -19.84
CA PRO A 124 14.73 -11.40 -18.71
C PRO A 124 14.85 -9.94 -19.15
N VAL A 125 13.97 -9.08 -18.62
CA VAL A 125 13.79 -7.69 -19.09
C VAL A 125 14.79 -6.69 -18.50
N LEU A 126 15.63 -7.09 -17.52
CA LEU A 126 16.66 -6.21 -16.97
C LEU A 126 17.79 -6.00 -17.98
N THR A 127 18.07 -4.76 -18.30
CA THR A 127 19.15 -4.38 -19.25
C THR A 127 20.49 -4.17 -18.56
N ASN A 128 20.48 -3.83 -17.27
CA ASN A 128 21.68 -3.68 -16.44
C ASN A 128 21.40 -4.14 -15.00
N PRO A 129 21.36 -5.47 -14.76
CA PRO A 129 20.95 -6.03 -13.47
C PRO A 129 21.73 -5.48 -12.27
N SER A 130 23.05 -5.26 -12.42
CA SER A 130 23.90 -4.78 -11.33
C SER A 130 23.52 -3.39 -10.80
N LEU A 131 22.91 -2.54 -11.62
CA LEU A 131 22.46 -1.21 -11.23
C LEU A 131 20.95 -1.15 -10.97
N GLN A 132 20.19 -2.11 -11.50
CA GLN A 132 18.73 -2.10 -11.44
C GLN A 132 18.18 -2.87 -10.23
N MET A 133 18.79 -3.99 -9.84
CA MET A 133 18.26 -4.85 -8.78
C MET A 133 17.93 -4.05 -7.52
N SER A 134 16.75 -4.30 -6.97
CA SER A 134 16.18 -3.67 -5.78
C SER A 134 15.90 -2.17 -5.86
N GLN A 135 16.22 -1.50 -6.98
CA GLN A 135 15.95 -0.09 -7.19
C GLN A 135 14.51 0.14 -7.65
N GLU A 136 13.99 1.34 -7.44
CA GLU A 136 12.70 1.75 -7.99
C GLU A 136 12.77 1.82 -9.52
N SER A 137 11.70 1.37 -10.19
CA SER A 137 11.59 1.47 -11.65
C SER A 137 11.04 2.82 -12.10
N MET A 138 11.08 3.09 -13.40
CA MET A 138 10.47 4.31 -13.95
C MET A 138 8.96 4.37 -13.72
N THR A 139 8.28 3.22 -13.69
CA THR A 139 6.87 3.14 -13.33
C THR A 139 6.66 3.53 -11.87
N GLY A 140 7.48 3.03 -10.95
CA GLY A 140 7.38 3.39 -9.54
C GLY A 140 7.65 4.87 -9.29
N TRP A 141 8.65 5.42 -9.96
CA TRP A 141 8.92 6.85 -9.91
C TRP A 141 7.72 7.68 -10.37
N LYS A 142 7.09 7.27 -11.49
CA LYS A 142 5.87 7.91 -11.98
C LYS A 142 4.70 7.76 -10.99
N GLU A 143 4.46 6.56 -10.47
CA GLU A 143 3.40 6.29 -9.49
C GLU A 143 3.49 7.19 -8.26
N ALA A 144 4.70 7.38 -7.73
CA ALA A 144 4.94 8.22 -6.57
C ALA A 144 4.82 9.72 -6.89
N THR A 145 5.30 10.15 -8.05
CA THR A 145 5.15 11.54 -8.53
C THR A 145 3.67 11.88 -8.75
N ASP A 146 2.92 10.99 -9.38
CA ASP A 146 1.46 11.15 -9.59
C ASP A 146 0.71 11.24 -8.25
N LEU A 147 1.09 10.45 -7.23
CA LEU A 147 0.53 10.58 -5.89
C LEU A 147 0.78 11.97 -5.31
N GLY A 148 1.97 12.55 -5.51
CA GLY A 148 2.27 13.91 -5.10
C GLY A 148 1.31 14.93 -5.70
N TYR A 149 1.13 14.90 -7.02
CA TYR A 149 0.16 15.76 -7.72
C TYR A 149 -1.28 15.56 -7.22
N GLN A 150 -1.70 14.30 -7.06
CA GLN A 150 -3.05 13.97 -6.60
C GLN A 150 -3.33 14.53 -5.21
N LEU A 151 -2.42 14.35 -4.25
CA LEU A 151 -2.61 14.84 -2.89
C LEU A 151 -2.50 16.36 -2.79
N ARG A 152 -1.66 17.00 -3.61
CA ARG A 152 -1.62 18.46 -3.73
C ARG A 152 -2.96 19.03 -4.20
N ALA A 153 -3.59 18.39 -5.19
CA ALA A 153 -4.89 18.79 -5.72
C ALA A 153 -6.06 18.44 -4.75
N ARG A 154 -5.97 17.28 -4.08
CA ARG A 154 -7.00 16.81 -3.13
C ARG A 154 -7.08 17.66 -1.87
N TYR A 155 -5.93 18.14 -1.37
CA TYR A 155 -5.81 18.92 -0.14
C TYR A 155 -5.10 20.27 -0.39
N PRO A 156 -5.70 21.18 -1.16
CA PRO A 156 -5.02 22.41 -1.58
C PRO A 156 -4.63 23.34 -0.42
N HIS A 157 -5.26 23.18 0.76
CA HIS A 157 -5.01 24.00 1.93
C HIS A 157 -4.03 23.38 2.94
N PHE A 158 -3.46 22.20 2.65
CA PHE A 158 -2.54 21.54 3.58
C PHE A 158 -1.09 22.02 3.45
N TYR A 159 -0.76 22.69 2.39
CA TYR A 159 0.58 23.23 2.15
C TYR A 159 0.50 24.71 1.75
N GLU A 160 1.32 25.50 2.39
CA GLU A 160 1.53 26.90 2.06
C GLU A 160 2.80 27.02 1.21
N ASP A 161 2.69 27.62 0.02
CA ASP A 161 3.82 27.78 -0.90
C ASP A 161 4.96 28.57 -0.25
N GLY A 162 6.17 28.04 -0.40
CA GLY A 162 7.38 28.65 0.17
C GLY A 162 7.70 28.23 1.60
N THR A 163 6.98 27.24 2.16
CA THR A 163 7.29 26.68 3.46
C THR A 163 7.99 25.30 3.35
N PRO A 164 8.85 24.91 4.32
CA PRO A 164 9.45 23.58 4.34
C PRO A 164 8.40 22.47 4.38
N PHE A 165 8.64 21.41 3.63
CA PHE A 165 7.82 20.20 3.64
C PHE A 165 8.69 18.98 3.89
N TYR A 166 8.20 18.08 4.74
CA TYR A 166 8.89 16.86 5.17
C TYR A 166 8.06 15.62 4.81
N ALA A 167 8.75 14.60 4.29
CA ALA A 167 8.22 13.26 4.06
C ALA A 167 9.17 12.23 4.70
N TRP A 168 8.64 11.26 5.41
CA TRP A 168 9.43 10.28 6.17
C TRP A 168 9.52 8.96 5.42
N ALA A 169 10.72 8.34 5.40
CA ALA A 169 10.96 7.09 4.69
C ALA A 169 11.74 6.09 5.57
N ASN A 170 11.28 4.85 5.62
CA ASN A 170 12.04 3.78 6.29
C ASN A 170 13.33 3.47 5.53
N ALA A 171 14.46 3.53 6.23
CA ALA A 171 15.78 3.29 5.67
C ALA A 171 16.57 2.20 6.42
N TYR A 172 15.89 1.30 7.11
CA TYR A 172 16.53 0.21 7.82
C TYR A 172 17.50 -0.58 6.94
N GLN A 173 18.76 -0.70 7.39
CA GLN A 173 19.85 -1.46 6.76
C GLN A 173 20.26 -1.04 5.31
N TYR A 174 19.75 0.07 4.78
CA TYR A 174 20.16 0.54 3.47
C TYR A 174 21.03 1.79 3.56
N PRO A 175 22.03 1.96 2.67
CA PRO A 175 22.68 3.24 2.49
C PRO A 175 21.64 4.32 2.17
N LEU A 176 21.79 5.51 2.77
CA LEU A 176 20.78 6.56 2.84
C LEU A 176 20.13 6.96 1.50
N ASN A 177 20.83 6.78 0.37
CA ASN A 177 20.38 7.23 -0.94
C ASN A 177 19.92 6.12 -1.88
N GLU A 178 19.96 4.86 -1.45
CA GLU A 178 19.82 3.71 -2.34
C GLU A 178 18.56 2.86 -2.07
N SER A 179 17.85 3.12 -0.97
CA SER A 179 16.60 2.42 -0.68
C SER A 179 15.50 2.86 -1.64
N ARG A 180 14.83 1.89 -2.28
CA ARG A 180 13.61 2.15 -3.08
C ARG A 180 12.53 2.91 -2.30
N VAL A 181 12.48 2.75 -0.97
CA VAL A 181 11.54 3.49 -0.11
C VAL A 181 11.88 4.98 -0.08
N VAL A 182 13.17 5.32 0.05
CA VAL A 182 13.65 6.70 -0.02
C VAL A 182 13.46 7.26 -1.44
N GLN A 183 13.71 6.47 -2.49
CA GLN A 183 13.47 6.88 -3.88
C GLN A 183 12.00 7.21 -4.12
N THR A 184 11.08 6.40 -3.62
CA THR A 184 9.63 6.67 -3.69
C THR A 184 9.25 7.96 -2.97
N ALA A 185 9.80 8.19 -1.77
CA ALA A 185 9.56 9.43 -1.03
C ALA A 185 10.08 10.67 -1.78
N ARG A 186 11.25 10.57 -2.41
CA ARG A 186 11.82 11.64 -3.26
C ARG A 186 10.92 11.93 -4.47
N ALA A 187 10.47 10.89 -5.18
CA ALA A 187 9.57 11.03 -6.31
C ALA A 187 8.24 11.69 -5.89
N PHE A 188 7.70 11.31 -4.73
CA PHE A 188 6.51 11.93 -4.17
C PHE A 188 6.73 13.43 -3.88
N VAL A 189 7.82 13.79 -3.19
CA VAL A 189 8.10 15.20 -2.85
C VAL A 189 8.28 16.04 -4.11
N ASN A 190 8.92 15.49 -5.16
CA ASN A 190 9.01 16.14 -6.46
C ASN A 190 7.63 16.41 -7.09
N GLY A 191 6.72 15.43 -7.02
CA GLY A 191 5.35 15.60 -7.49
C GLY A 191 4.53 16.58 -6.66
N TYR A 192 4.70 16.57 -5.34
CA TYR A 192 3.91 17.39 -4.41
C TYR A 192 4.34 18.87 -4.43
N LEU A 193 5.64 19.15 -4.46
CA LEU A 193 6.19 20.50 -4.40
C LEU A 193 6.53 21.08 -5.78
N TYR A 194 6.56 20.25 -6.82
CA TYR A 194 6.79 20.71 -8.17
C TYR A 194 8.18 21.38 -8.32
N GLU A 195 8.26 22.55 -8.93
CA GLU A 195 9.51 23.30 -9.10
C GLU A 195 10.19 23.75 -7.80
N TYR A 196 9.48 23.66 -6.67
CA TYR A 196 9.99 24.06 -5.36
C TYR A 196 10.58 22.89 -4.56
N ALA A 197 10.60 21.67 -5.10
CA ALA A 197 11.02 20.46 -4.38
C ALA A 197 12.45 20.57 -3.83
N ASP A 198 13.41 21.00 -4.64
CA ASP A 198 14.82 21.16 -4.24
C ASP A 198 15.01 22.18 -3.13
N THR A 199 14.18 23.23 -3.10
CA THR A 199 14.30 24.33 -2.12
C THR A 199 13.64 23.99 -0.80
N TYR A 200 12.40 23.50 -0.84
CA TYR A 200 11.56 23.35 0.35
C TYR A 200 11.32 21.90 0.75
N GLY A 201 11.58 20.93 -0.15
CA GLY A 201 11.39 19.52 0.14
C GLY A 201 12.54 18.91 0.93
N THR A 202 12.19 17.99 1.83
CA THR A 202 13.15 17.16 2.56
C THR A 202 12.55 15.79 2.79
N VAL A 203 13.29 14.74 2.43
CA VAL A 203 12.98 13.37 2.82
C VAL A 203 13.74 13.07 4.11
N VAL A 204 13.00 12.78 5.17
CA VAL A 204 13.54 12.38 6.46
C VAL A 204 13.66 10.85 6.46
N SER A 205 14.89 10.38 6.38
CA SER A 205 15.22 8.96 6.39
C SER A 205 15.26 8.48 7.84
N VAL A 206 14.34 7.56 8.19
CA VAL A 206 14.23 6.97 9.53
C VAL A 206 15.03 5.67 9.55
N ASN A 207 16.24 5.73 10.05
CA ASN A 207 17.15 4.58 10.15
C ASN A 207 17.24 4.10 11.61
N SER A 208 16.45 3.08 11.93
CA SER A 208 16.42 2.51 13.29
C SER A 208 17.60 1.60 13.61
N THR A 209 18.47 1.29 12.67
CA THR A 209 19.59 0.35 12.87
C THR A 209 20.60 0.89 13.88
N GLY A 210 20.77 0.17 14.99
CA GLY A 210 21.81 0.46 15.99
C GLY A 210 21.49 1.59 16.97
N SER A 211 20.34 2.24 16.87
CA SER A 211 19.89 3.25 17.84
C SER A 211 18.92 2.66 18.86
N VAL A 212 19.23 2.79 20.15
CA VAL A 212 18.35 2.35 21.25
C VAL A 212 17.08 3.21 21.28
N SER A 213 17.18 4.49 20.97
CA SER A 213 16.05 5.45 20.95
C SER A 213 15.03 5.15 19.83
N ALA A 214 15.43 4.38 18.82
CA ALA A 214 14.56 3.95 17.73
C ALA A 214 13.73 2.70 18.05
N ILE A 215 13.97 2.03 19.17
CA ILE A 215 13.21 0.84 19.57
C ILE A 215 11.74 1.23 19.78
N GLY A 216 10.84 0.62 18.97
CA GLY A 216 9.42 0.97 18.98
C GLY A 216 9.09 2.41 18.53
N ASN A 217 10.08 3.15 18.00
CA ASN A 217 9.97 4.50 17.48
C ASN A 217 10.54 4.56 16.06
N SER A 218 9.90 3.84 15.14
CA SER A 218 10.36 3.71 13.76
C SER A 218 9.23 3.42 12.79
N LEU A 219 9.51 3.48 11.49
CA LEU A 219 8.60 3.07 10.42
C LEU A 219 8.65 1.56 10.14
N GLY A 220 9.48 0.82 10.86
CA GLY A 220 9.60 -0.63 10.81
C GLY A 220 9.78 -1.21 12.22
N PRO A 221 8.75 -1.19 13.10
CA PRO A 221 8.89 -1.67 14.47
C PRO A 221 9.36 -3.13 14.57
N SER A 222 9.00 -3.96 13.59
CA SER A 222 9.46 -5.36 13.48
C SER A 222 10.99 -5.48 13.36
N ASP A 223 11.66 -4.50 12.76
CA ASP A 223 13.10 -4.51 12.53
C ASP A 223 13.90 -4.49 13.85
N MET A 224 13.31 -3.94 14.92
CA MET A 224 13.89 -3.81 16.24
C MET A 224 13.17 -4.69 17.29
N CYS A 225 12.45 -5.72 16.86
CA CYS A 225 11.71 -6.65 17.71
C CYS A 225 12.31 -8.06 17.68
N PRO A 226 13.16 -8.47 18.64
CA PRO A 226 13.81 -9.79 18.64
C PRO A 226 12.82 -10.96 18.55
N ALA A 227 11.68 -10.86 19.24
CA ALA A 227 10.64 -11.90 19.18
C ALA A 227 10.00 -12.05 17.80
N PHE A 228 10.03 -11.02 16.95
CA PHE A 228 9.48 -11.08 15.60
C PHE A 228 10.25 -12.06 14.71
N SER A 229 11.58 -12.08 14.80
CA SER A 229 12.43 -13.00 14.03
C SER A 229 12.24 -14.47 14.39
N SER A 230 11.73 -14.76 15.59
CA SER A 230 11.46 -16.13 16.09
C SER A 230 10.05 -16.63 15.73
N ILE A 231 9.19 -15.77 15.16
CA ILE A 231 7.86 -16.16 14.73
C ILE A 231 8.01 -16.99 13.45
N SER A 232 7.54 -18.25 13.51
CA SER A 232 7.42 -19.04 12.29
C SER A 232 6.48 -18.33 11.31
N SER A 233 6.80 -18.40 10.03
CA SER A 233 6.07 -17.78 8.92
C SER A 233 4.65 -18.34 8.70
N GLY A 234 3.82 -18.41 9.74
CA GLY A 234 2.42 -18.89 9.63
C GLY A 234 2.27 -20.39 9.39
N GLY A 235 3.32 -21.19 9.57
CA GLY A 235 3.27 -22.64 9.31
C GLY A 235 3.20 -22.95 7.80
N ASN A 236 2.55 -24.07 7.45
CA ASN A 236 2.42 -24.55 6.07
C ASN A 236 1.19 -23.98 5.35
N ASN A 237 0.52 -22.96 5.89
CA ASN A 237 -0.77 -22.48 5.41
C ASN A 237 -0.81 -22.19 3.90
N VAL A 238 0.23 -21.55 3.37
CA VAL A 238 0.34 -21.25 1.93
C VAL A 238 0.58 -22.52 1.12
N THR A 239 1.53 -23.36 1.56
CA THR A 239 1.87 -24.63 0.89
C THR A 239 0.70 -25.59 0.86
N ASP A 240 -0.06 -25.68 1.97
CA ASP A 240 -1.24 -26.56 2.06
C ASP A 240 -2.33 -26.08 1.10
N PHE A 241 -2.54 -24.77 0.99
CA PHE A 241 -3.47 -24.22 0.00
C PHE A 241 -2.97 -24.41 -1.44
N ASP A 242 -1.71 -24.10 -1.74
CA ASP A 242 -1.15 -24.24 -3.07
C ASP A 242 -1.27 -25.67 -3.59
N ALA A 243 -1.07 -26.67 -2.73
CA ALA A 243 -1.26 -28.09 -3.08
C ALA A 243 -2.69 -28.43 -3.56
N THR A 244 -3.68 -27.58 -3.31
CA THR A 244 -5.07 -27.80 -3.78
C THR A 244 -5.28 -27.49 -5.25
N TRP A 245 -4.46 -26.59 -5.83
CA TRP A 245 -4.68 -26.06 -7.18
C TRP A 245 -3.45 -26.20 -8.11
N THR A 246 -2.22 -26.10 -7.59
CA THR A 246 -0.99 -26.14 -8.40
C THR A 246 -0.81 -27.41 -9.21
N PRO A 247 -1.17 -28.63 -8.77
CA PRO A 247 -0.99 -29.83 -9.58
C PRO A 247 -1.74 -29.79 -10.92
N LYS A 248 -2.97 -29.26 -10.93
CA LYS A 248 -3.77 -29.13 -12.16
C LYS A 248 -3.22 -28.05 -13.08
N ALA A 249 -2.81 -26.91 -12.52
CA ALA A 249 -2.17 -25.83 -13.28
C ALA A 249 -0.87 -26.32 -13.91
N LEU A 250 -0.05 -27.07 -13.16
CA LEU A 250 1.22 -27.62 -13.61
C LEU A 250 1.03 -28.62 -14.77
N GLU A 251 0.07 -29.54 -14.64
CA GLU A 251 -0.28 -30.48 -15.71
C GLU A 251 -0.70 -29.73 -16.99
N ARG A 252 -1.60 -28.75 -16.87
CA ARG A 252 -2.07 -27.93 -17.99
C ARG A 252 -0.91 -27.15 -18.65
N ILE A 253 -0.08 -26.47 -17.86
CA ILE A 253 1.03 -25.67 -18.36
C ILE A 253 2.08 -26.55 -19.05
N ASN A 254 2.47 -27.68 -18.45
CA ASN A 254 3.39 -28.63 -19.06
C ASN A 254 2.83 -29.30 -20.32
N SER A 255 1.51 -29.37 -20.48
CA SER A 255 0.92 -29.86 -21.73
C SER A 255 1.12 -28.91 -22.93
N LEU A 256 1.51 -27.66 -22.68
CA LEU A 256 1.79 -26.65 -23.72
C LEU A 256 3.22 -26.70 -24.25
N VAL A 257 4.08 -27.51 -23.67
CA VAL A 257 5.47 -27.69 -24.09
C VAL A 257 5.74 -29.14 -24.40
N SER A 258 6.73 -29.39 -25.24
CA SER A 258 7.22 -30.75 -25.59
C SER A 258 8.74 -30.78 -25.54
N GLY A 259 9.30 -31.96 -25.77
CA GLY A 259 10.74 -32.19 -25.65
C GLY A 259 11.13 -32.45 -24.20
N ASN A 260 12.26 -31.88 -23.77
CA ASN A 260 12.83 -32.09 -22.45
C ASN A 260 12.55 -30.92 -21.49
N LEU A 261 11.68 -29.97 -21.84
CA LEU A 261 11.23 -28.92 -20.91
C LEU A 261 10.11 -29.45 -20.03
N THR A 262 10.30 -29.29 -18.73
CA THR A 262 9.27 -29.53 -17.72
C THR A 262 9.41 -28.45 -16.65
N PHE A 263 8.34 -27.74 -16.40
CA PHE A 263 8.24 -26.80 -15.29
C PHE A 263 7.87 -27.57 -14.02
N ASP A 264 8.36 -27.11 -12.90
CA ASP A 264 7.95 -27.58 -11.57
C ASP A 264 7.04 -26.55 -10.87
N GLU A 265 6.59 -26.88 -9.67
CA GLU A 265 5.67 -26.04 -8.90
C GLU A 265 6.28 -24.66 -8.60
N SER A 266 7.56 -24.60 -8.26
CA SER A 266 8.24 -23.33 -7.97
C SER A 266 8.32 -22.43 -9.20
N ASP A 267 8.50 -23.00 -10.40
CA ASP A 267 8.49 -22.25 -11.65
C ASP A 267 7.12 -21.59 -11.87
N ILE A 268 6.03 -22.37 -11.75
CA ILE A 268 4.70 -21.86 -12.05
C ILE A 268 4.22 -20.84 -11.02
N LEU A 269 4.57 -21.00 -9.75
CA LEU A 269 4.27 -20.01 -8.72
C LEU A 269 5.03 -18.69 -8.94
N PHE A 270 6.13 -18.72 -9.71
CA PHE A 270 6.89 -17.54 -10.05
C PHE A 270 6.39 -16.81 -11.32
N PHE A 271 5.61 -17.44 -12.19
CA PHE A 271 5.09 -16.81 -13.41
C PHE A 271 4.22 -15.57 -13.17
N PRO A 272 3.29 -15.54 -12.18
CA PRO A 272 2.54 -14.32 -11.87
C PRO A 272 3.43 -13.20 -11.30
N TYR A 273 4.51 -13.54 -10.61
CA TYR A 273 5.53 -12.56 -10.22
C TYR A 273 6.15 -11.91 -11.47
N MET A 274 6.58 -12.71 -12.46
CA MET A 274 7.10 -12.19 -13.72
C MET A 274 6.07 -11.36 -14.48
N CYS A 275 4.79 -11.77 -14.46
CA CYS A 275 3.71 -10.98 -15.05
C CYS A 275 3.69 -9.55 -14.48
N GLY A 276 3.65 -9.39 -13.17
CA GLY A 276 3.61 -8.08 -12.52
C GLY A 276 4.88 -7.26 -12.76
N TYR A 277 6.04 -7.84 -12.50
CA TYR A 277 7.32 -7.15 -12.60
C TYR A 277 7.70 -6.77 -14.03
N GLU A 278 7.59 -7.67 -15.00
CA GLU A 278 7.91 -7.33 -16.39
C GLU A 278 6.96 -6.27 -16.94
N SER A 279 5.68 -6.34 -16.59
CA SER A 279 4.69 -5.36 -17.06
C SER A 279 5.05 -3.96 -16.63
N GLN A 280 5.40 -3.76 -15.36
CA GLN A 280 5.75 -2.43 -14.86
C GLN A 280 7.15 -1.97 -15.32
N ILE A 281 8.12 -2.89 -15.52
CA ILE A 281 9.46 -2.54 -16.00
C ILE A 281 9.40 -2.11 -17.48
N THR A 282 8.62 -2.82 -18.29
CA THR A 282 8.57 -2.58 -19.75
C THR A 282 7.50 -1.57 -20.15
N GLY A 283 6.55 -1.24 -19.27
CA GLY A 283 5.38 -0.43 -19.58
C GLY A 283 4.38 -1.12 -20.52
N ARG A 284 4.45 -2.45 -20.65
CA ARG A 284 3.57 -3.27 -21.50
C ARG A 284 3.20 -4.54 -20.75
N LEU A 285 1.99 -5.04 -20.96
CA LEU A 285 1.56 -6.31 -20.35
C LEU A 285 2.53 -7.44 -20.77
N SER A 286 3.15 -8.08 -19.77
CA SER A 286 4.05 -9.20 -20.00
C SER A 286 3.31 -10.40 -20.60
N PRO A 287 3.92 -11.15 -21.52
CA PRO A 287 3.31 -12.38 -22.01
C PRO A 287 3.08 -13.44 -20.94
N TRP A 288 3.84 -13.41 -19.83
CA TRP A 288 3.61 -14.26 -18.67
C TRP A 288 2.22 -14.08 -18.06
N CYS A 289 1.60 -12.89 -18.20
CA CYS A 289 0.26 -12.61 -17.73
C CYS A 289 -0.83 -13.47 -18.41
N GLY A 290 -0.57 -13.97 -19.61
CA GLY A 290 -1.48 -14.84 -20.36
C GLY A 290 -1.30 -16.34 -20.11
N VAL A 291 -0.38 -16.72 -19.22
CA VAL A 291 -0.09 -18.15 -18.98
C VAL A 291 -1.17 -18.82 -18.14
N PHE A 292 -1.68 -18.13 -17.11
CA PHE A 292 -2.72 -18.65 -16.23
C PHE A 292 -4.12 -18.33 -16.71
N THR A 293 -5.06 -19.20 -16.37
CA THR A 293 -6.50 -18.90 -16.41
C THR A 293 -6.87 -17.94 -15.29
N GLU A 294 -8.04 -17.33 -15.38
CA GLU A 294 -8.54 -16.44 -14.32
C GLU A 294 -8.69 -17.17 -12.98
N ASP A 295 -9.18 -18.41 -12.98
CA ASP A 295 -9.32 -19.19 -11.75
C ASP A 295 -7.96 -19.49 -11.10
N GLU A 296 -6.94 -19.78 -11.91
CA GLU A 296 -5.57 -19.99 -11.41
C GLU A 296 -4.97 -18.70 -10.85
N LEU A 297 -5.21 -17.54 -11.50
CA LEU A 297 -4.80 -16.24 -11.00
C LEU A 297 -5.49 -15.87 -9.68
N ARG A 298 -6.78 -16.19 -9.52
CA ARG A 298 -7.51 -16.02 -8.26
C ARG A 298 -6.94 -16.88 -7.13
N ASN A 299 -6.58 -18.11 -7.43
CA ASN A 299 -5.90 -18.97 -6.45
C ASN A 299 -4.54 -18.40 -6.06
N TYR A 300 -3.75 -17.94 -7.03
CA TYR A 300 -2.47 -17.28 -6.75
C TYR A 300 -2.65 -16.02 -5.87
N ALA A 301 -3.61 -15.15 -6.19
CA ALA A 301 -3.92 -13.98 -5.36
C ALA A 301 -4.23 -14.38 -3.92
N TYR A 302 -5.04 -15.41 -3.75
CA TYR A 302 -5.39 -15.91 -2.42
C TYR A 302 -4.19 -16.55 -1.68
N SER A 303 -3.26 -17.20 -2.39
CA SER A 303 -1.98 -17.62 -1.78
C SER A 303 -1.20 -16.42 -1.20
N GLN A 304 -1.24 -15.27 -1.89
CA GLN A 304 -0.64 -14.04 -1.37
C GLN A 304 -1.39 -13.52 -0.13
N ASP A 305 -2.74 -13.60 -0.12
CA ASP A 305 -3.55 -13.24 1.05
C ASP A 305 -3.17 -14.08 2.26
N LEU A 306 -3.10 -15.40 2.10
CA LEU A 306 -2.70 -16.33 3.17
C LEU A 306 -1.29 -16.04 3.69
N SER A 307 -0.36 -15.73 2.77
CA SER A 307 1.02 -15.40 3.11
C SER A 307 1.08 -14.19 4.06
N TYR A 308 0.44 -13.07 3.69
CA TYR A 308 0.43 -11.88 4.54
C TYR A 308 -0.43 -12.06 5.79
N TYR A 309 -1.62 -12.67 5.65
CA TYR A 309 -2.57 -12.86 6.74
C TYR A 309 -1.96 -13.61 7.93
N TYR A 310 -1.35 -14.76 7.66
CA TYR A 310 -0.81 -15.62 8.71
C TYR A 310 0.61 -15.26 9.15
N LYS A 311 1.41 -14.61 8.29
CA LYS A 311 2.78 -14.23 8.63
C LYS A 311 2.83 -12.97 9.50
N VAL A 312 2.16 -11.90 9.08
CA VAL A 312 2.27 -10.56 9.68
C VAL A 312 0.93 -9.87 9.88
N GLY A 313 -0.13 -10.39 9.29
CA GLY A 313 -1.47 -9.81 9.28
C GLY A 313 -2.33 -10.23 10.48
N PRO A 314 -3.67 -10.07 10.37
CA PRO A 314 -4.62 -10.36 11.46
C PRO A 314 -4.62 -11.81 11.93
N GLY A 315 -4.28 -12.77 11.07
CA GLY A 315 -4.17 -14.20 11.40
C GLY A 315 -2.85 -14.59 12.06
N SER A 316 -1.87 -13.69 12.14
CA SER A 316 -0.55 -13.97 12.73
C SER A 316 -0.61 -14.23 14.22
N VAL A 317 0.45 -14.84 14.75
CA VAL A 317 0.62 -15.10 16.17
C VAL A 317 1.74 -14.20 16.75
N GLY A 318 1.78 -14.07 18.08
CA GLY A 318 2.84 -13.34 18.77
C GLY A 318 2.83 -11.82 18.51
N PRO A 319 3.99 -11.17 18.52
CA PRO A 319 4.09 -9.71 18.46
C PRO A 319 3.62 -9.09 17.14
N ALA A 320 3.53 -9.83 16.03
CA ALA A 320 3.13 -9.28 14.74
C ALA A 320 1.82 -8.47 14.78
N LYS A 321 0.81 -8.93 15.56
CA LYS A 321 -0.49 -8.24 15.71
C LYS A 321 -0.42 -6.90 16.43
N VAL A 322 0.66 -6.60 17.12
CA VAL A 322 0.72 -5.45 18.05
C VAL A 322 1.88 -4.50 17.78
N LEU A 323 2.79 -4.87 16.88
CA LEU A 323 4.01 -4.10 16.57
C LEU A 323 3.74 -2.64 16.24
N PHE A 324 2.70 -2.34 15.48
CA PHE A 324 2.35 -0.99 15.08
C PHE A 324 1.46 -0.23 16.08
N LEU A 325 1.11 -0.81 17.24
CA LEU A 325 0.31 -0.09 18.24
C LEU A 325 1.00 1.18 18.76
N PRO A 326 2.31 1.19 19.09
CA PRO A 326 2.99 2.43 19.48
C PRO A 326 2.91 3.52 18.39
N PHE A 327 3.17 3.14 17.14
CA PHE A 327 3.07 4.03 15.99
C PHE A 327 1.64 4.61 15.83
N LEU A 328 0.61 3.75 15.83
CA LEU A 328 -0.78 4.17 15.68
C LEU A 328 -1.25 5.07 16.80
N ASN A 329 -0.90 4.76 18.06
CA ASN A 329 -1.24 5.63 19.20
C ASN A 329 -0.57 7.00 19.06
N SER A 330 0.71 7.04 18.73
CA SER A 330 1.45 8.29 18.55
C SER A 330 0.92 9.10 17.37
N LEU A 331 0.59 8.46 16.23
CA LEU A 331 -0.03 9.12 15.09
C LEU A 331 -1.41 9.69 15.43
N MET A 332 -2.27 8.92 16.11
CA MET A 332 -3.61 9.41 16.49
C MET A 332 -3.52 10.52 17.54
N ASP A 333 -2.58 10.45 18.47
CA ASP A 333 -2.32 11.55 19.42
C ASP A 333 -1.91 12.84 18.69
N LEU A 334 -0.98 12.71 17.71
CA LEU A 334 -0.58 13.82 16.86
C LEU A 334 -1.78 14.41 16.10
N LEU A 335 -2.54 13.59 15.40
CA LEU A 335 -3.71 14.03 14.64
C LEU A 335 -4.83 14.61 15.51
N SER A 336 -4.95 14.16 16.76
CA SER A 336 -5.97 14.67 17.71
C SER A 336 -5.72 16.10 18.16
N LYS A 337 -4.48 16.58 18.08
CA LYS A 337 -4.09 17.94 18.44
C LYS A 337 -4.46 18.97 17.37
N GLY A 338 -4.83 18.52 16.18
CA GLY A 338 -5.23 19.36 15.06
C GLY A 338 -4.06 19.97 14.29
N PRO A 339 -4.35 20.79 13.27
CA PRO A 339 -3.34 21.42 12.42
C PRO A 339 -2.53 22.50 13.15
N GLY A 340 -1.37 22.87 12.58
CA GLY A 340 -0.53 23.98 13.07
C GLY A 340 0.35 23.63 14.29
N GLN A 341 0.63 22.36 14.52
CA GLN A 341 1.54 21.94 15.57
C GLN A 341 2.98 22.35 15.27
N VAL A 342 3.70 22.63 16.35
CA VAL A 342 5.12 22.98 16.30
C VAL A 342 5.93 21.82 16.85
N GLY A 343 6.93 21.39 16.08
CA GLY A 343 7.91 20.37 16.46
C GLY A 343 9.30 20.97 16.65
N THR A 344 10.25 20.12 17.04
CA THR A 344 11.68 20.46 17.18
C THR A 344 12.39 20.14 15.86
N ASP A 345 13.08 21.11 15.25
CA ASP A 345 13.87 20.87 14.05
C ASP A 345 15.22 20.20 14.35
N ALA A 346 15.99 19.89 13.32
CA ALA A 346 17.27 19.18 13.45
C ALA A 346 18.34 19.95 14.25
N ASP A 347 18.24 21.28 14.28
CA ASP A 347 19.17 22.18 14.99
C ASP A 347 18.64 22.57 16.37
N GLY A 348 17.53 22.01 16.83
CA GLY A 348 16.87 22.32 18.08
C GLY A 348 15.99 23.59 18.05
N GLY A 349 15.75 24.15 16.87
CA GLY A 349 14.75 25.18 16.64
C GLY A 349 13.33 24.64 16.51
N ASN A 350 12.46 25.38 15.86
CA ASN A 350 11.07 24.98 15.67
C ASN A 350 10.75 24.78 14.18
N PHE A 351 9.96 23.76 13.87
CA PHE A 351 9.34 23.62 12.56
C PHE A 351 7.83 23.40 12.69
N THR A 352 7.08 23.72 11.64
CA THR A 352 5.64 23.42 11.59
C THR A 352 5.45 22.00 11.08
N VAL A 353 4.77 21.16 11.86
CA VAL A 353 4.42 19.81 11.45
C VAL A 353 3.42 19.87 10.28
N PRO A 354 3.70 19.18 9.16
CA PRO A 354 2.80 19.22 8.00
C PRO A 354 1.38 18.73 8.33
N ASN A 355 0.36 19.35 7.75
CA ASN A 355 -1.02 18.85 7.82
C ASN A 355 -1.22 17.57 6.99
N LEU A 356 -0.34 17.34 6.00
CA LEU A 356 -0.20 16.10 5.27
C LEU A 356 1.06 15.37 5.75
N ILE A 357 0.88 14.33 6.53
CA ILE A 357 1.97 13.47 7.01
C ILE A 357 2.17 12.34 6.01
N MET A 358 3.38 12.19 5.49
CA MET A 358 3.74 11.16 4.52
C MET A 358 4.78 10.22 5.09
N ALA A 359 4.45 8.93 5.17
CA ALA A 359 5.35 7.88 5.66
C ALA A 359 5.49 6.78 4.60
N PHE A 360 6.72 6.52 4.17
CA PHE A 360 7.02 5.52 3.16
C PHE A 360 7.72 4.31 3.78
N LEU A 361 7.27 3.08 3.40
CA LEU A 361 7.76 1.84 4.01
C LEU A 361 7.59 0.65 3.06
N ASN A 362 7.77 -0.57 3.54
CA ASN A 362 7.62 -1.79 2.75
C ASN A 362 6.23 -2.44 3.00
N ASP A 363 5.91 -3.43 2.19
CA ASP A 363 4.67 -4.21 2.23
C ASP A 363 4.42 -4.92 3.57
N ASN A 364 5.43 -5.58 4.13
CA ASN A 364 5.27 -6.25 5.42
C ASN A 364 4.85 -5.29 6.53
N GLN A 365 5.44 -4.09 6.60
CA GLN A 365 5.06 -3.09 7.60
C GLN A 365 3.61 -2.60 7.43
N ILE A 366 3.12 -2.46 6.18
CA ILE A 366 1.70 -2.15 5.95
C ILE A 366 0.81 -3.28 6.48
N ALA A 367 1.14 -4.53 6.17
CA ALA A 367 0.37 -5.68 6.64
C ALA A 367 0.37 -5.79 8.18
N GLU A 368 1.53 -5.57 8.84
CA GLU A 368 1.66 -5.50 10.30
C GLU A 368 0.76 -4.38 10.88
N MET A 369 0.76 -3.20 10.24
CA MET A 369 -0.08 -2.08 10.66
C MET A 369 -1.56 -2.44 10.55
N THR A 370 -1.99 -3.10 9.46
CA THR A 370 -3.39 -3.49 9.29
C THR A 370 -3.87 -4.47 10.36
N ALA A 371 -2.99 -5.33 10.88
CA ALA A 371 -3.29 -6.22 11.99
C ALA A 371 -3.59 -5.47 13.30
N ALA A 372 -2.94 -4.31 13.50
CA ALA A 372 -3.13 -3.48 14.69
C ALA A 372 -4.30 -2.51 14.61
N MET A 373 -4.73 -2.12 13.38
CA MET A 373 -5.72 -1.06 13.13
C MET A 373 -7.15 -1.41 13.55
N GLY A 374 -7.51 -2.70 13.56
CA GLY A 374 -8.86 -3.17 13.89
C GLY A 374 -9.87 -3.17 12.75
N ILE A 375 -9.42 -3.04 11.51
CA ILE A 375 -10.29 -3.06 10.32
C ILE A 375 -10.80 -4.47 10.03
N PHE A 376 -9.92 -5.47 10.18
CA PHE A 376 -10.19 -6.86 9.86
C PHE A 376 -10.58 -7.71 11.07
N ASP A 377 -11.02 -7.09 12.19
CA ASP A 377 -11.35 -7.84 13.42
C ASP A 377 -12.55 -8.78 13.26
N ASP A 378 -13.46 -8.44 12.37
CA ASP A 378 -14.65 -9.28 12.06
C ASP A 378 -14.38 -10.31 10.96
N GLU A 379 -13.16 -10.33 10.37
CA GLU A 379 -12.80 -11.32 9.35
C GLU A 379 -12.61 -12.69 9.99
N PRO A 380 -13.34 -13.72 9.54
CA PRO A 380 -13.06 -15.08 9.94
C PRO A 380 -11.65 -15.51 9.52
N SER A 381 -11.06 -16.46 10.25
CA SER A 381 -9.78 -17.04 9.83
C SER A 381 -9.87 -17.55 8.39
N LEU A 382 -8.92 -17.13 7.56
CA LEU A 382 -8.89 -17.50 6.15
C LEU A 382 -8.69 -19.01 6.00
N PRO A 383 -9.56 -19.74 5.24
CA PRO A 383 -9.41 -21.17 5.03
C PRO A 383 -8.17 -21.52 4.21
N ILE A 384 -7.49 -22.61 4.56
CA ILE A 384 -6.28 -23.08 3.87
C ILE A 384 -6.54 -24.25 2.91
N ASP A 385 -7.78 -24.73 2.85
CA ASP A 385 -8.20 -25.89 2.07
C ASP A 385 -9.00 -25.51 0.81
N ARG A 386 -9.37 -24.24 0.66
CA ARG A 386 -10.16 -23.74 -0.46
C ARG A 386 -10.12 -22.22 -0.58
N LEU A 387 -10.36 -21.71 -1.78
CA LEU A 387 -10.67 -20.30 -2.02
C LEU A 387 -12.09 -20.01 -1.48
N PRO A 388 -12.27 -19.08 -0.52
CA PRO A 388 -13.59 -18.66 -0.07
C PRO A 388 -14.31 -17.84 -1.14
N ALA A 389 -15.65 -17.87 -1.14
CA ALA A 389 -16.44 -17.08 -2.08
C ALA A 389 -16.26 -15.55 -1.87
N HIS A 390 -16.03 -15.13 -0.63
CA HIS A 390 -15.77 -13.75 -0.23
C HIS A 390 -14.84 -13.72 0.97
N HIS A 391 -13.94 -12.76 0.99
CA HIS A 391 -13.10 -12.40 2.13
C HIS A 391 -12.74 -10.90 1.99
N LEU A 392 -12.46 -10.24 3.11
CA LEU A 392 -12.12 -8.82 3.14
C LEU A 392 -10.61 -8.59 3.10
N TYR A 393 -9.85 -9.54 3.65
CA TYR A 393 -8.39 -9.46 3.64
C TYR A 393 -7.84 -9.92 2.30
N ASP A 394 -8.06 -9.11 1.28
CA ASP A 394 -7.60 -9.30 -0.09
C ASP A 394 -6.47 -8.31 -0.36
N VAL A 395 -5.23 -8.77 -0.20
CA VAL A 395 -4.03 -7.90 -0.28
C VAL A 395 -3.82 -7.31 -1.67
N ALA A 396 -4.34 -7.95 -2.72
CA ALA A 396 -4.27 -7.41 -4.06
C ALA A 396 -4.97 -6.05 -4.18
N ASN A 397 -5.94 -5.76 -3.32
CA ASN A 397 -6.70 -4.50 -3.34
C ASN A 397 -5.95 -3.32 -2.70
N TRP A 398 -4.90 -3.55 -1.90
CA TRP A 398 -4.28 -2.47 -1.11
C TRP A 398 -2.78 -2.60 -0.86
N ILE A 399 -2.16 -3.79 -1.05
CA ILE A 399 -0.71 -3.97 -0.87
C ILE A 399 0.06 -3.93 -2.19
N THR A 400 -0.56 -3.47 -3.27
CA THR A 400 0.13 -3.22 -4.54
C THR A 400 1.38 -2.36 -4.35
N MET A 401 2.31 -2.36 -5.29
CA MET A 401 3.39 -1.38 -5.29
C MET A 401 2.78 0.03 -5.26
N ARG A 402 3.37 0.95 -4.50
CA ARG A 402 2.80 2.26 -4.17
C ARG A 402 1.45 2.20 -3.41
N GLY A 403 1.04 1.03 -2.94
CA GLY A 403 -0.20 0.88 -2.15
C GLY A 403 -0.23 1.84 -0.96
N THR A 404 -1.40 2.36 -0.64
CA THR A 404 -1.59 3.41 0.38
C THR A 404 -2.60 3.01 1.43
N VAL A 405 -2.27 3.34 2.69
CA VAL A 405 -3.23 3.42 3.79
C VAL A 405 -3.30 4.87 4.24
N ALA A 406 -4.45 5.49 4.10
CA ALA A 406 -4.66 6.88 4.48
C ALA A 406 -5.56 6.99 5.71
N PHE A 407 -5.19 7.90 6.61
CA PHE A 407 -5.99 8.34 7.75
C PHE A 407 -6.40 9.78 7.47
N GLU A 408 -7.66 10.04 7.23
CA GLU A 408 -8.21 11.40 7.12
C GLU A 408 -8.91 11.80 8.40
N VAL A 409 -8.53 12.94 8.95
CA VAL A 409 -9.22 13.56 10.10
C VAL A 409 -10.26 14.52 9.57
N LEU A 410 -11.51 14.21 9.85
CA LEU A 410 -12.67 14.97 9.41
C LEU A 410 -13.19 15.85 10.55
N SER A 411 -13.43 17.14 10.29
CA SER A 411 -14.31 17.96 11.10
C SER A 411 -15.69 17.98 10.46
N CYS A 412 -16.71 17.53 11.20
CA CYS A 412 -18.07 17.41 10.69
C CYS A 412 -19.05 18.16 11.57
N GLU A 413 -19.90 18.97 10.94
CA GLU A 413 -21.04 19.60 11.64
C GLU A 413 -22.13 18.55 11.92
N VAL A 414 -22.36 18.28 13.20
CA VAL A 414 -23.40 17.33 13.61
C VAL A 414 -24.44 18.02 14.48
N GLU A 415 -25.72 17.78 14.22
CA GLU A 415 -26.81 18.29 15.04
C GLU A 415 -26.86 17.53 16.38
N SER A 416 -26.71 18.25 17.49
CA SER A 416 -26.86 17.70 18.84
C SER A 416 -27.75 18.59 19.67
N ARG A 417 -28.87 18.08 20.16
CA ARG A 417 -29.83 18.77 21.06
C ARG A 417 -30.20 20.17 20.56
N ARG A 418 -30.49 20.31 19.24
CA ARG A 418 -30.83 21.56 18.55
C ARG A 418 -29.67 22.59 18.44
N ARG A 419 -28.42 22.14 18.53
CA ARG A 419 -27.23 22.94 18.21
C ARG A 419 -26.36 22.19 17.20
N MET A 420 -25.77 22.92 16.27
CA MET A 420 -24.70 22.42 15.45
C MET A 420 -23.41 22.46 16.28
N ASN A 421 -22.69 21.34 16.31
CA ASN A 421 -21.39 21.23 16.98
C ASN A 421 -20.47 20.49 16.05
N ASP A 422 -19.24 20.94 15.98
CA ASP A 422 -18.20 20.23 15.26
C ASP A 422 -17.72 19.03 16.06
N LYS A 423 -17.59 17.90 15.38
CA LYS A 423 -16.98 16.69 15.93
C LYS A 423 -15.89 16.19 15.00
N THR A 424 -14.86 15.63 15.60
CA THR A 424 -13.70 15.11 14.89
C THR A 424 -13.82 13.61 14.72
N TYR A 425 -13.69 13.15 13.46
CA TYR A 425 -13.76 11.75 13.10
C TYR A 425 -12.48 11.34 12.36
N VAL A 426 -12.17 10.06 12.38
CA VAL A 426 -11.12 9.47 11.53
C VAL A 426 -11.79 8.56 10.51
N ARG A 427 -11.34 8.66 9.26
CA ARG A 427 -11.71 7.81 8.16
C ARG A 427 -10.44 7.14 7.61
N ILE A 428 -10.52 5.85 7.29
CA ILE A 428 -9.40 5.10 6.76
C ILE A 428 -9.69 4.69 5.32
N LEU A 429 -8.71 4.89 4.44
CA LEU A 429 -8.80 4.50 3.04
C LEU A 429 -7.62 3.58 2.68
N PHE A 430 -7.90 2.55 1.91
CA PHE A 430 -6.91 1.67 1.28
C PHE A 430 -6.97 1.87 -0.23
N ASN A 431 -5.88 2.31 -0.84
CA ASN A 431 -5.84 2.65 -2.27
C ASN A 431 -7.06 3.48 -2.71
N ASP A 432 -7.39 4.53 -1.95
CA ASP A 432 -8.52 5.45 -2.13
C ASP A 432 -9.93 4.87 -1.83
N ALA A 433 -10.08 3.58 -1.53
CA ALA A 433 -11.35 3.00 -1.10
C ALA A 433 -11.52 3.09 0.42
N VAL A 434 -12.73 3.46 0.89
CA VAL A 434 -13.00 3.58 2.33
C VAL A 434 -13.16 2.21 2.96
N TYR A 435 -12.35 1.96 4.01
CA TYR A 435 -12.42 0.77 4.86
C TYR A 435 -12.84 1.17 6.26
N PRO A 436 -14.07 0.86 6.68
CA PRO A 436 -14.57 1.24 8.00
C PRO A 436 -13.90 0.41 9.09
N ILE A 437 -13.63 1.04 10.25
CA ILE A 437 -13.06 0.36 11.40
C ILE A 437 -14.14 -0.56 12.00
N ALA A 438 -13.82 -1.85 12.18
CA ALA A 438 -14.72 -2.78 12.85
C ALA A 438 -15.12 -2.24 14.23
N HIS A 439 -16.39 -2.33 14.58
CA HIS A 439 -16.98 -1.84 15.84
C HIS A 439 -16.90 -0.32 16.08
N CYS A 440 -16.45 0.51 15.10
CA CYS A 440 -16.44 1.96 15.22
C CYS A 440 -16.81 2.65 13.89
N GLN A 441 -18.12 2.80 13.64
CA GLN A 441 -18.68 3.34 12.39
C GLN A 441 -19.78 4.35 12.68
N ASN A 442 -19.60 5.16 13.73
CA ASN A 442 -20.62 6.04 14.29
C ASN A 442 -20.63 7.47 13.71
N GLY A 443 -19.79 7.73 12.70
CA GLY A 443 -19.67 9.02 12.03
C GLY A 443 -20.18 9.02 10.58
N PRO A 444 -20.21 10.22 9.95
CA PRO A 444 -20.56 10.37 8.54
C PRO A 444 -19.67 9.51 7.63
N GLY A 445 -20.26 8.88 6.59
CA GLY A 445 -19.52 8.00 5.68
C GLY A 445 -18.91 6.78 6.37
N ARG A 446 -19.52 6.29 7.46
CA ARG A 446 -19.02 5.18 8.31
C ARG A 446 -17.64 5.45 8.92
N SER A 447 -17.28 6.73 9.12
CA SER A 447 -16.09 7.13 9.88
C SER A 447 -16.27 6.82 11.38
N CYS A 448 -15.17 6.78 12.12
CA CYS A 448 -15.16 6.58 13.58
C CYS A 448 -14.92 7.90 14.30
N LEU A 449 -15.63 8.18 15.40
CA LEU A 449 -15.28 9.32 16.24
C LEU A 449 -13.82 9.16 16.71
N LEU A 450 -12.97 10.16 16.49
CA LEU A 450 -11.53 10.04 16.74
C LEU A 450 -11.21 9.60 18.17
N ALA A 451 -11.93 10.14 19.16
CA ALA A 451 -11.76 9.74 20.56
C ALA A 451 -12.12 8.26 20.83
N ASP A 452 -13.13 7.73 20.11
CA ASP A 452 -13.52 6.33 20.23
C ASP A 452 -12.45 5.41 19.60
N TYR A 453 -11.87 5.81 18.46
CA TYR A 453 -10.78 5.06 17.85
C TYR A 453 -9.52 5.06 18.73
N MET A 454 -9.15 6.21 19.30
CA MET A 454 -8.05 6.29 20.29
C MET A 454 -8.29 5.38 21.49
N SER A 455 -9.54 5.35 22.00
CA SER A 455 -9.92 4.45 23.09
C SER A 455 -9.79 2.96 22.69
N LEU A 456 -10.15 2.61 21.46
CA LEU A 456 -9.98 1.25 20.92
C LEU A 456 -8.50 0.85 20.86
N LEU A 457 -7.64 1.71 20.30
CA LEU A 457 -6.20 1.48 20.26
C LEU A 457 -5.59 1.37 21.65
N GLY A 458 -6.01 2.23 22.59
CA GLY A 458 -5.56 2.17 24.00
C GLY A 458 -5.93 0.85 24.69
N LYS A 459 -7.11 0.29 24.42
CA LYS A 459 -7.50 -1.03 24.93
C LYS A 459 -6.62 -2.15 24.34
N ARG A 460 -6.30 -2.08 23.04
CA ARG A 460 -5.40 -3.02 22.37
C ARG A 460 -3.99 -2.96 22.96
N THR A 461 -3.46 -1.75 23.12
CA THR A 461 -2.14 -1.53 23.73
C THR A 461 -2.08 -2.11 25.14
N LYS A 462 -3.12 -1.85 25.97
CA LYS A 462 -3.19 -2.42 27.31
C LYS A 462 -3.23 -3.95 27.31
N ALA A 463 -3.94 -4.54 26.35
CA ALA A 463 -4.00 -6.01 26.23
C ALA A 463 -2.71 -6.62 25.72
N ALA A 464 -1.96 -5.89 24.91
CA ALA A 464 -0.66 -6.33 24.38
C ALA A 464 0.47 -6.28 25.41
N GLY A 465 0.39 -5.38 26.41
CA GLY A 465 1.50 -5.09 27.32
C GLY A 465 2.48 -4.05 26.78
N SER A 466 3.68 -3.98 27.32
CA SER A 466 4.70 -3.06 26.84
C SER A 466 5.44 -3.61 25.62
N PHE A 467 6.01 -2.72 24.81
CA PHE A 467 6.73 -3.12 23.58
C PHE A 467 7.92 -4.03 23.87
N ASP A 468 8.68 -3.72 24.91
CA ASP A 468 9.82 -4.51 25.34
C ASP A 468 9.42 -5.93 25.79
N GLU A 469 8.28 -6.07 26.49
CA GLU A 469 7.76 -7.39 26.88
C GLU A 469 7.35 -8.25 25.67
N TYR A 470 6.51 -7.75 24.78
CA TYR A 470 6.05 -8.57 23.66
C TYR A 470 7.09 -8.74 22.54
N CYS A 471 8.10 -7.86 22.47
CA CYS A 471 9.23 -7.99 21.57
C CYS A 471 10.43 -8.72 22.18
N ASN A 472 10.40 -9.06 23.47
CA ASN A 472 11.51 -9.65 24.19
C ASN A 472 12.82 -8.83 24.07
N VAL A 473 12.69 -7.50 24.23
CA VAL A 473 13.80 -6.56 24.16
C VAL A 473 14.62 -6.64 25.44
N THR A 474 15.90 -7.01 25.34
CA THR A 474 16.81 -7.14 26.47
C THR A 474 17.92 -6.10 26.47
N VAL A 475 17.86 -5.13 25.59
CA VAL A 475 18.85 -4.06 25.48
C VAL A 475 18.74 -3.14 26.70
N ALA A 476 19.87 -2.86 27.36
CA ALA A 476 19.91 -1.90 28.44
C ALA A 476 19.50 -0.51 27.93
N ASP A 477 18.79 0.22 28.79
CA ASP A 477 18.30 1.58 28.50
C ASP A 477 17.25 1.65 27.34
N ALA A 478 16.63 0.53 26.94
CA ALA A 478 15.50 0.54 26.02
C ALA A 478 14.36 1.44 26.55
N PRO A 479 13.77 2.33 25.71
CA PRO A 479 12.73 3.23 26.19
C PRO A 479 11.47 2.45 26.59
N ASN A 480 10.94 2.76 27.76
CA ASN A 480 9.67 2.21 28.23
C ASN A 480 8.87 3.28 29.01
N PRO A 481 7.74 3.78 28.51
CA PRO A 481 7.13 3.40 27.23
C PRO A 481 7.92 3.90 26.01
N VAL A 482 7.78 3.19 24.87
CA VAL A 482 8.37 3.61 23.61
C VAL A 482 7.63 4.83 23.03
N ALA A 483 8.35 5.67 22.26
CA ALA A 483 7.81 6.92 21.74
C ALA A 483 6.87 6.73 20.51
N GLY A 484 6.92 5.58 19.84
CA GLY A 484 6.04 5.23 18.72
C GLY A 484 6.38 5.90 17.40
N ALA A 485 6.08 7.19 17.24
CA ALA A 485 6.35 7.95 16.02
C ALA A 485 6.72 9.41 16.33
N SER A 486 7.57 9.62 17.36
CA SER A 486 7.98 10.97 17.76
C SER A 486 8.78 11.70 16.68
N PHE A 487 9.38 10.97 15.73
CA PHE A 487 10.09 11.54 14.57
C PHE A 487 9.20 12.42 13.67
N PHE A 488 7.89 12.38 13.80
CA PHE A 488 7.01 13.32 13.11
C PHE A 488 7.02 14.73 13.72
N THR A 489 7.42 14.85 14.99
CA THR A 489 7.45 16.10 15.74
C THR A 489 8.83 16.47 16.27
N ASP A 490 9.82 15.59 16.14
CA ASP A 490 11.17 15.82 16.60
C ASP A 490 12.17 15.34 15.54
N LEU A 491 12.74 16.31 14.82
CA LEU A 491 13.74 16.07 13.77
C LEU A 491 15.17 16.05 14.32
N SER A 492 15.39 16.25 15.63
CA SER A 492 16.71 16.22 16.27
C SER A 492 17.14 14.81 16.71
N LEU A 493 16.29 13.80 16.48
CA LEU A 493 16.57 12.41 16.88
C LEU A 493 17.79 11.85 16.14
N ASP A 494 18.64 11.15 16.85
CA ASP A 494 19.96 10.66 16.42
C ASP A 494 19.93 9.62 15.28
N PHE A 495 18.78 8.97 15.06
CA PHE A 495 18.57 7.99 13.99
C PHE A 495 17.95 8.57 12.72
N LEU A 496 17.76 9.89 12.64
CA LEU A 496 17.24 10.57 11.47
C LEU A 496 18.37 11.12 10.61
N THR A 497 18.17 11.05 9.29
CA THR A 497 19.03 11.69 8.30
C THR A 497 18.18 12.34 7.23
N PHE A 498 18.72 13.36 6.59
CA PHE A 498 17.98 14.23 5.69
C PHE A 498 18.51 14.11 4.26
N VAL A 499 17.62 13.84 3.32
CA VAL A 499 17.95 13.63 1.91
C VAL A 499 17.14 14.64 1.08
N LYS A 500 17.77 15.22 0.08
CA LYS A 500 17.08 16.07 -0.91
C LYS A 500 16.27 15.21 -1.90
N PRO A 501 15.14 15.71 -2.37
CA PRO A 501 14.29 15.04 -3.35
C PRO A 501 14.97 14.72 -4.67
#